data_150745e120b10d38a7de7078f5bde6f1
#
_entry.id   150745e120b10d38a7de7078f5bde6f1
#
_cell.length_a   1.000
_cell.length_b   1.000
_cell.length_c   1.000
_cell.angle_alpha   90.00
_cell.angle_beta   90.00
_cell.angle_gamma   90.00
#
_symmetry.space_group_name_H-M   'P 1'
#
loop_
_entity.id
_entity.type
_entity.pdbx_description
1 polymer ?
#
loop_
_entity_poly.entity_id
_entity_poly.type
_entity_poly.pdbx_seq_one_letter_code
_entity_poly.pdbx_strand_id
1 'polypeptide(L)'
;WVALRIIGAALGAITPFIVKPGMPWPVLGVLALVGSLLSQPAISALQDWVSKKSKDRRLTESSGIYDSLVGKKLNELRVHHSDRDDSEFLPRDAQKKLIQNIEDRTPTLIVGPSMSGKTRLVVETVRKNYPSTPACFPEGDNDIQRLIGAAQAPGRESIIILDDVDRFLSNQTLSLGQLNAWIREPCIVIATMMRSSYIPWRDGAKDKLPGWDVVNRFTIIQMGASLTEHEKVALLSSSYADLAAAVEKVGLAPLLGGAPKVRQILEEGREQHLWGYALVRAAADWRRVGLGPATKTQIQEVALTLKDDIAWGEPNWKKAWKWASQELNDTVSLIRQTGSREWEVLDLVADEANWPLSQQTLEAMAGTEHSSRQALAISLTMYMRGVLDDNKPVVKQTLQEADEFLHKLTSKSTPNSDSFGLYAIFLKNVRHEYDQAEAMYERAIDADPNHARNLGNYAIFLTDVRRDHDRAQAMYERAITADPTDADNLGNYANFLKNVRHDHDRAQAMYERAIDADPNHARNL
;
A
#
# COMPACT_ATOMS: atom_id res chain seq x y z
N TRP A 1 34.60 -37.51 -26.57
CA TRP A 1 34.47 -36.07 -26.85
C TRP A 1 33.36 -35.76 -27.84
N VAL A 2 33.23 -36.52 -28.93
CA VAL A 2 32.14 -36.37 -29.90
C VAL A 2 30.79 -36.72 -29.27
N ALA A 3 30.71 -37.78 -28.48
CA ALA A 3 29.49 -38.14 -27.74
C ALA A 3 29.08 -37.07 -26.69
N LEU A 4 30.04 -36.45 -26.02
CA LEU A 4 29.78 -35.35 -25.09
C LEU A 4 29.29 -34.06 -25.77
N ARG A 5 29.73 -33.79 -27.01
CA ARG A 5 29.24 -32.67 -27.82
C ARG A 5 27.83 -32.91 -28.36
N ILE A 6 27.52 -34.15 -28.75
CA ILE A 6 26.16 -34.53 -29.21
C ILE A 6 25.17 -34.48 -28.01
N ILE A 7 25.58 -34.97 -26.85
CA ILE A 7 24.80 -34.90 -25.62
C ILE A 7 24.61 -33.42 -25.18
N GLY A 8 25.64 -32.59 -25.31
CA GLY A 8 25.55 -31.16 -25.03
C GLY A 8 24.63 -30.40 -25.99
N ALA A 9 24.64 -30.71 -27.26
CA ALA A 9 23.76 -30.11 -28.26
C ALA A 9 22.28 -30.57 -28.10
N ALA A 10 22.05 -31.85 -27.81
CA ALA A 10 20.71 -32.38 -27.55
C ALA A 10 20.14 -31.90 -26.22
N LEU A 11 20.98 -31.80 -25.17
CA LEU A 11 20.61 -31.18 -23.90
C LEU A 11 20.35 -29.69 -24.09
N GLY A 12 21.13 -28.96 -24.86
CA GLY A 12 20.93 -27.53 -25.12
C GLY A 12 19.57 -27.21 -25.77
N ALA A 13 19.03 -28.14 -26.59
CA ALA A 13 17.72 -27.99 -27.23
C ALA A 13 16.53 -28.31 -26.29
N ILE A 14 16.75 -29.13 -25.26
CA ILE A 14 15.68 -29.65 -24.37
C ILE A 14 15.77 -29.10 -22.94
N THR A 15 16.96 -28.66 -22.49
CA THR A 15 17.21 -28.19 -21.13
C THR A 15 16.33 -27.03 -20.66
N PRO A 16 15.92 -26.05 -21.46
CA PRO A 16 15.06 -24.96 -20.96
C PRO A 16 13.69 -25.44 -20.48
N PHE A 17 13.25 -26.63 -20.89
CA PHE A 17 11.85 -27.05 -20.74
C PHE A 17 11.61 -28.29 -19.86
N ILE A 18 12.59 -29.20 -19.79
CA ILE A 18 12.35 -30.51 -19.16
C ILE A 18 13.34 -30.85 -18.05
N VAL A 19 14.55 -30.29 -18.03
CA VAL A 19 15.59 -30.63 -17.07
C VAL A 19 15.49 -29.76 -15.84
N LYS A 20 15.21 -30.37 -14.67
CA LYS A 20 15.25 -29.70 -13.37
C LYS A 20 16.64 -29.84 -12.74
N PRO A 21 17.14 -28.84 -11.99
CA PRO A 21 18.34 -28.98 -11.18
C PRO A 21 18.22 -30.19 -10.23
N GLY A 22 19.22 -31.10 -10.26
CA GLY A 22 19.23 -32.29 -9.40
C GLY A 22 18.71 -33.59 -10.03
N MET A 23 18.37 -33.60 -11.33
CA MET A 23 18.00 -34.85 -12.02
C MET A 23 19.15 -35.87 -12.06
N PRO A 24 18.88 -37.19 -11.80
CA PRO A 24 19.90 -38.25 -11.87
C PRO A 24 20.47 -38.43 -13.28
N TRP A 25 21.75 -38.67 -13.39
CA TRP A 25 22.48 -38.88 -14.65
C TRP A 25 21.84 -39.89 -15.62
N PRO A 26 21.28 -41.02 -15.16
CA PRO A 26 20.60 -41.95 -16.08
C PRO A 26 19.40 -41.36 -16.81
N VAL A 27 18.64 -40.47 -16.11
CA VAL A 27 17.46 -39.79 -16.69
C VAL A 27 17.89 -38.76 -17.73
N LEU A 28 18.96 -38.04 -17.47
CA LEU A 28 19.55 -37.09 -18.43
C LEU A 28 20.07 -37.82 -19.70
N GLY A 29 20.66 -39.00 -19.55
CA GLY A 29 21.10 -39.84 -20.66
C GLY A 29 19.96 -40.32 -21.56
N VAL A 30 18.84 -40.74 -20.98
CA VAL A 30 17.64 -41.15 -21.71
C VAL A 30 17.01 -39.95 -22.45
N LEU A 31 16.94 -38.80 -21.82
CA LEU A 31 16.40 -37.58 -22.45
C LEU A 31 17.28 -37.10 -23.61
N ALA A 32 18.61 -37.21 -23.48
CA ALA A 32 19.53 -36.89 -24.55
C ALA A 32 19.44 -37.87 -25.74
N LEU A 33 19.23 -39.17 -25.51
CA LEU A 33 19.02 -40.20 -26.51
C LEU A 33 17.69 -39.98 -27.26
N VAL A 34 16.64 -39.70 -26.55
CA VAL A 34 15.33 -39.39 -27.15
C VAL A 34 15.40 -38.11 -27.98
N GLY A 35 16.10 -37.07 -27.50
CA GLY A 35 16.28 -35.81 -28.23
C GLY A 35 17.08 -35.97 -29.52
N SER A 36 18.05 -36.90 -29.58
CA SER A 36 18.87 -37.17 -30.78
C SER A 36 18.16 -38.01 -31.85
N LEU A 37 17.08 -38.70 -31.46
CA LEU A 37 16.27 -39.54 -32.38
C LEU A 37 15.06 -38.80 -32.97
N LEU A 38 14.74 -37.60 -32.45
CA LEU A 38 13.61 -36.81 -32.94
C LEU A 38 14.02 -35.95 -34.15
N SER A 39 13.22 -35.98 -35.22
CA SER A 39 13.36 -35.07 -36.35
C SER A 39 13.06 -33.61 -35.92
N GLN A 40 13.60 -32.63 -36.62
CA GLN A 40 13.37 -31.19 -36.36
C GLN A 40 11.87 -30.83 -36.26
N PRO A 41 10.95 -31.35 -37.08
CA PRO A 41 9.53 -31.13 -36.93
C PRO A 41 8.94 -31.71 -35.60
N ALA A 42 9.47 -32.84 -35.13
CA ALA A 42 9.03 -33.47 -33.89
C ALA A 42 9.55 -32.70 -32.65
N ILE A 43 10.76 -32.13 -32.75
CA ILE A 43 11.32 -31.24 -31.70
C ILE A 43 10.51 -29.96 -31.63
N SER A 44 10.17 -29.35 -32.76
CA SER A 44 9.30 -28.15 -32.81
C SER A 44 7.91 -28.43 -32.26
N ALA A 45 7.28 -29.53 -32.62
CA ALA A 45 5.98 -29.95 -32.09
C ALA A 45 6.03 -30.23 -30.59
N LEU A 46 7.14 -30.80 -30.07
CA LEU A 46 7.35 -31.01 -28.63
C LEU A 46 7.57 -29.70 -27.91
N GLN A 47 8.30 -28.76 -28.48
CA GLN A 47 8.50 -27.42 -27.95
C GLN A 47 7.18 -26.65 -27.90
N ASP A 48 6.37 -26.72 -28.94
CA ASP A 48 5.04 -26.12 -28.99
C ASP A 48 4.09 -26.75 -27.95
N TRP A 49 4.13 -28.09 -27.85
CA TRP A 49 3.32 -28.81 -26.84
C TRP A 49 3.75 -28.48 -25.41
N VAL A 50 5.05 -28.45 -25.11
CA VAL A 50 5.60 -28.07 -23.80
C VAL A 50 5.30 -26.61 -23.49
N SER A 51 5.43 -25.72 -24.47
CA SER A 51 5.07 -24.31 -24.39
C SER A 51 3.57 -24.13 -24.08
N LYS A 52 2.72 -24.87 -24.82
CA LYS A 52 1.26 -24.88 -24.59
C LYS A 52 0.90 -25.43 -23.20
N LYS A 53 1.53 -26.56 -22.82
CA LYS A 53 1.32 -27.16 -21.51
C LYS A 53 1.88 -26.31 -20.34
N SER A 54 2.95 -25.57 -20.55
CA SER A 54 3.45 -24.60 -19.58
C SER A 54 2.54 -23.37 -19.50
N LYS A 55 1.93 -22.94 -20.60
CA LYS A 55 0.87 -21.92 -20.61
C LYS A 55 -0.39 -22.42 -19.90
N ASP A 56 -0.82 -23.65 -20.18
CA ASP A 56 -1.97 -24.28 -19.51
C ASP A 56 -1.71 -24.51 -18.00
N ARG A 57 -0.47 -24.83 -17.62
CA ARG A 57 -0.08 -24.96 -16.21
C ARG A 57 -0.01 -23.61 -15.48
N ARG A 58 0.46 -22.55 -16.17
CA ARG A 58 0.39 -21.16 -15.66
C ARG A 58 -1.06 -20.68 -15.58
N LEU A 59 -1.90 -21.04 -16.52
CA LEU A 59 -3.35 -20.81 -16.48
C LEU A 59 -4.02 -21.55 -15.33
N THR A 60 -3.57 -22.77 -15.01
CA THR A 60 -4.10 -23.56 -13.88
C THR A 60 -3.56 -23.06 -12.53
N GLU A 61 -2.33 -22.57 -12.47
CA GLU A 61 -1.75 -21.89 -11.30
C GLU A 61 -2.34 -20.49 -11.11
N SER A 62 -2.68 -19.77 -12.17
CA SER A 62 -3.43 -18.51 -12.12
C SER A 62 -4.92 -18.70 -11.85
N SER A 63 -5.52 -19.86 -12.21
CA SER A 63 -6.93 -20.16 -11.90
C SER A 63 -7.20 -20.29 -10.41
N GLY A 64 -6.17 -20.49 -9.57
CA GLY A 64 -6.31 -20.48 -8.12
C GLY A 64 -6.31 -19.09 -7.49
N ILE A 65 -5.93 -18.02 -8.24
CA ILE A 65 -5.94 -16.63 -7.77
C ILE A 65 -7.23 -15.92 -8.21
N TYR A 66 -7.73 -16.24 -9.41
CA TYR A 66 -8.94 -15.67 -9.98
C TYR A 66 -10.10 -16.65 -9.84
N ASP A 67 -11.17 -16.22 -9.22
CA ASP A 67 -12.37 -17.03 -8.99
C ASP A 67 -13.64 -16.18 -9.13
N SER A 68 -14.79 -16.82 -9.33
CA SER A 68 -16.07 -16.11 -9.27
C SER A 68 -16.37 -15.66 -7.84
N LEU A 69 -16.84 -14.43 -7.68
CA LEU A 69 -17.33 -13.95 -6.36
C LEU A 69 -18.72 -14.52 -6.03
N VAL A 70 -19.40 -15.11 -7.01
CA VAL A 70 -20.73 -15.72 -6.81
C VAL A 70 -20.58 -16.97 -5.94
N GLY A 71 -21.38 -17.06 -4.89
CA GLY A 71 -21.36 -18.19 -3.96
C GLY A 71 -20.32 -18.13 -2.84
N LYS A 72 -19.34 -17.23 -2.92
CA LYS A 72 -18.42 -16.98 -1.79
C LYS A 72 -19.15 -16.25 -0.66
N LYS A 73 -18.83 -16.60 0.58
CA LYS A 73 -19.36 -15.88 1.74
C LYS A 73 -18.71 -14.48 1.82
N LEU A 74 -19.43 -13.54 2.41
CA LEU A 74 -18.95 -12.14 2.51
C LEU A 74 -17.68 -12.02 3.36
N ASN A 75 -17.54 -12.81 4.41
CA ASN A 75 -16.34 -12.85 5.24
C ASN A 75 -15.11 -13.35 4.49
N GLU A 76 -15.26 -14.27 3.52
CA GLU A 76 -14.17 -14.70 2.63
C GLU A 76 -13.70 -13.57 1.71
N LEU A 77 -14.54 -12.54 1.53
CA LEU A 77 -14.28 -11.36 0.71
C LEU A 77 -14.02 -10.09 1.54
N ARG A 78 -13.58 -10.25 2.78
CA ARG A 78 -13.26 -9.16 3.73
C ARG A 78 -14.41 -8.20 4.02
N VAL A 79 -15.64 -8.58 3.69
CA VAL A 79 -16.83 -7.82 4.07
C VAL A 79 -17.23 -8.25 5.48
N HIS A 80 -17.30 -7.29 6.39
CA HIS A 80 -17.75 -7.55 7.76
C HIS A 80 -19.17 -8.10 7.77
N HIS A 81 -19.36 -9.18 8.51
CA HIS A 81 -20.66 -9.78 8.69
C HIS A 81 -21.56 -8.90 9.57
N SER A 82 -22.83 -8.86 9.27
CA SER A 82 -23.84 -8.19 10.08
C SER A 82 -24.50 -9.18 11.03
N ASP A 83 -24.91 -8.73 12.21
CA ASP A 83 -25.81 -9.49 13.10
C ASP A 83 -27.22 -9.70 12.50
N ARG A 84 -27.49 -9.09 11.35
CA ARG A 84 -28.72 -9.23 10.56
C ARG A 84 -28.45 -10.01 9.28
N ASP A 85 -29.53 -10.37 8.60
CA ASP A 85 -29.47 -11.03 7.30
C ASP A 85 -28.66 -10.19 6.28
N ASP A 86 -27.51 -10.72 5.87
CA ASP A 86 -26.62 -10.09 4.89
C ASP A 86 -27.13 -10.22 3.45
N SER A 87 -28.30 -10.82 3.23
CA SER A 87 -28.88 -11.02 1.89
C SER A 87 -29.27 -9.71 1.22
N GLU A 88 -29.63 -8.70 2.01
CA GLU A 88 -30.02 -7.40 1.47
C GLU A 88 -28.84 -6.42 1.42
N PHE A 89 -28.64 -5.83 0.26
CA PHE A 89 -27.69 -4.75 0.03
C PHE A 89 -28.41 -3.46 -0.32
N LEU A 90 -28.26 -2.42 0.50
CA LEU A 90 -28.78 -1.09 0.19
C LEU A 90 -27.89 -0.43 -0.87
N PRO A 91 -28.39 -0.18 -2.09
CA PRO A 91 -27.61 0.46 -3.13
C PRO A 91 -27.13 1.86 -2.69
N ARG A 92 -25.88 2.17 -3.01
CA ARG A 92 -25.28 3.48 -2.74
C ARG A 92 -25.21 4.29 -4.05
N ASP A 93 -25.32 5.60 -3.97
CA ASP A 93 -25.21 6.48 -5.16
C ASP A 93 -23.87 6.32 -5.87
N ALA A 94 -22.81 6.01 -5.13
CA ALA A 94 -21.48 5.68 -5.64
C ALA A 94 -21.48 4.48 -6.61
N GLN A 95 -22.47 3.57 -6.51
CA GLN A 95 -22.54 2.35 -7.33
C GLN A 95 -22.71 2.64 -8.82
N LYS A 96 -23.50 3.65 -9.16
CA LYS A 96 -23.73 4.03 -10.58
C LYS A 96 -22.43 4.45 -11.25
N LYS A 97 -21.63 5.27 -10.55
CA LYS A 97 -20.33 5.72 -11.05
C LYS A 97 -19.31 4.57 -11.12
N LEU A 98 -19.36 3.65 -10.15
CA LEU A 98 -18.51 2.46 -10.18
C LEU A 98 -18.81 1.59 -11.40
N ILE A 99 -20.09 1.31 -11.69
CA ILE A 99 -20.51 0.54 -12.87
C ILE A 99 -20.00 1.21 -14.15
N GLN A 100 -20.23 2.53 -14.29
CA GLN A 100 -19.76 3.27 -15.45
C GLN A 100 -18.23 3.16 -15.62
N ASN A 101 -17.47 3.34 -14.56
CA ASN A 101 -16.01 3.23 -14.62
C ASN A 101 -15.55 1.81 -14.98
N ILE A 102 -16.26 0.76 -14.54
CA ILE A 102 -15.99 -0.63 -14.93
C ILE A 102 -16.22 -0.82 -16.43
N GLU A 103 -17.35 -0.32 -16.96
CA GLU A 103 -17.67 -0.38 -18.39
C GLU A 103 -16.64 0.37 -19.24
N ASP A 104 -16.18 1.53 -18.76
CA ASP A 104 -15.14 2.35 -19.39
C ASP A 104 -13.72 1.82 -19.15
N ARG A 105 -13.56 0.70 -18.42
CA ARG A 105 -12.27 0.12 -17.99
C ARG A 105 -11.34 1.11 -17.31
N THR A 106 -11.93 2.04 -16.58
CA THR A 106 -11.20 3.08 -15.86
C THR A 106 -10.82 2.57 -14.47
N PRO A 107 -9.52 2.55 -14.13
CA PRO A 107 -9.08 2.19 -12.78
C PRO A 107 -9.76 3.07 -11.75
N THR A 108 -10.40 2.45 -10.74
CA THR A 108 -11.25 3.18 -9.80
C THR A 108 -10.79 2.96 -8.38
N LEU A 109 -10.64 4.06 -7.64
CA LEU A 109 -10.35 4.06 -6.20
C LEU A 109 -11.55 4.61 -5.42
N ILE A 110 -12.13 3.78 -4.55
CA ILE A 110 -13.21 4.19 -3.65
C ILE A 110 -12.60 4.63 -2.33
N VAL A 111 -12.78 5.90 -2.00
CA VAL A 111 -12.26 6.53 -0.80
C VAL A 111 -13.40 6.86 0.16
N GLY A 112 -13.27 6.46 1.41
CA GLY A 112 -14.27 6.75 2.44
C GLY A 112 -13.79 6.37 3.84
N PRO A 113 -14.52 6.78 4.90
CA PRO A 113 -14.19 6.41 6.28
C PRO A 113 -14.11 4.90 6.48
N SER A 114 -13.49 4.46 7.56
CA SER A 114 -13.57 3.06 8.00
C SER A 114 -15.03 2.63 8.13
N MET A 115 -15.29 1.36 7.82
CA MET A 115 -16.64 0.77 7.89
C MET A 115 -17.72 1.53 7.10
N SER A 116 -17.38 2.37 6.10
CA SER A 116 -18.38 3.05 5.25
C SER A 116 -19.04 2.13 4.22
N GLY A 117 -18.60 0.87 4.11
CA GLY A 117 -19.16 -0.12 3.19
C GLY A 117 -18.50 -0.14 1.81
N LYS A 118 -17.28 0.41 1.66
CA LYS A 118 -16.50 0.44 0.39
C LYS A 118 -16.37 -0.95 -0.22
N THR A 119 -15.83 -1.89 0.54
CA THR A 119 -15.60 -3.28 0.11
C THR A 119 -16.91 -3.98 -0.23
N ARG A 120 -17.97 -3.78 0.59
CA ARG A 120 -19.31 -4.32 0.32
C ARG A 120 -19.86 -3.78 -1.00
N LEU A 121 -19.73 -2.47 -1.28
CA LEU A 121 -20.16 -1.85 -2.52
C LEU A 121 -19.49 -2.50 -3.73
N VAL A 122 -18.17 -2.72 -3.68
CA VAL A 122 -17.41 -3.37 -4.76
C VAL A 122 -17.90 -4.80 -4.98
N VAL A 123 -17.94 -5.59 -3.91
CA VAL A 123 -18.34 -7.00 -3.96
C VAL A 123 -19.74 -7.18 -4.53
N GLU A 124 -20.73 -6.41 -4.04
CA GLU A 124 -22.10 -6.52 -4.51
C GLU A 124 -22.28 -6.02 -5.95
N THR A 125 -21.53 -4.96 -6.32
CA THR A 125 -21.53 -4.47 -7.70
C THR A 125 -20.98 -5.52 -8.66
N VAL A 126 -19.86 -6.15 -8.32
CA VAL A 126 -19.24 -7.19 -9.15
C VAL A 126 -20.13 -8.43 -9.22
N ARG A 127 -20.64 -8.92 -8.09
CA ARG A 127 -21.53 -10.09 -8.05
C ARG A 127 -22.77 -9.93 -8.91
N LYS A 128 -23.40 -8.77 -8.82
CA LYS A 128 -24.68 -8.51 -9.50
C LYS A 128 -24.51 -8.28 -10.99
N ASN A 129 -23.49 -7.50 -11.38
CA ASN A 129 -23.37 -7.03 -12.76
C ASN A 129 -22.35 -7.83 -13.58
N TYR A 130 -21.41 -8.52 -12.92
CA TYR A 130 -20.31 -9.25 -13.57
C TYR A 130 -20.15 -10.67 -13.00
N PRO A 131 -21.22 -11.48 -12.90
CA PRO A 131 -21.20 -12.76 -12.19
C PRO A 131 -20.28 -13.80 -12.82
N SER A 132 -20.03 -13.70 -14.13
CA SER A 132 -19.19 -14.62 -14.89
C SER A 132 -17.74 -14.14 -15.03
N THR A 133 -17.42 -12.91 -14.60
CA THR A 133 -16.08 -12.35 -14.72
C THR A 133 -15.23 -12.81 -13.53
N PRO A 134 -14.10 -13.49 -13.77
CA PRO A 134 -13.21 -13.90 -12.68
C PRO A 134 -12.68 -12.68 -11.93
N ALA A 135 -12.67 -12.73 -10.62
CA ALA A 135 -12.15 -11.67 -9.77
C ALA A 135 -11.05 -12.20 -8.84
N CYS A 136 -10.08 -11.34 -8.53
CA CYS A 136 -9.01 -11.60 -7.60
C CYS A 136 -9.06 -10.60 -6.46
N PHE A 137 -8.85 -11.10 -5.24
CA PHE A 137 -8.77 -10.34 -3.99
C PHE A 137 -7.42 -10.64 -3.32
N PRO A 138 -6.33 -9.94 -3.68
CA PRO A 138 -5.02 -10.21 -3.10
C PRO A 138 -5.02 -9.89 -1.60
N GLU A 139 -4.50 -10.80 -0.79
CA GLU A 139 -4.46 -10.67 0.67
C GLU A 139 -3.18 -10.04 1.18
N GLY A 140 -2.09 -10.21 0.45
CA GLY A 140 -0.77 -9.70 0.84
C GLY A 140 0.17 -9.55 -0.35
N ASP A 141 1.40 -9.16 -0.03
CA ASP A 141 2.45 -8.88 -1.01
C ASP A 141 2.76 -10.07 -1.93
N ASN A 142 2.73 -11.28 -1.37
CA ASN A 142 2.94 -12.51 -2.16
C ASN A 142 1.88 -12.69 -3.25
N ASP A 143 0.63 -12.31 -2.99
CA ASP A 143 -0.44 -12.42 -3.97
C ASP A 143 -0.28 -11.37 -5.07
N ILE A 144 0.15 -10.15 -4.71
CA ILE A 144 0.50 -9.12 -5.70
C ILE A 144 1.62 -9.63 -6.63
N GLN A 145 2.68 -10.25 -6.09
CA GLN A 145 3.76 -10.81 -6.90
C GLN A 145 3.26 -11.95 -7.80
N ARG A 146 2.33 -12.78 -7.34
CA ARG A 146 1.69 -13.83 -8.16
C ARG A 146 0.84 -13.24 -9.28
N LEU A 147 0.12 -12.14 -9.01
CA LEU A 147 -0.67 -11.42 -10.01
C LEU A 147 0.20 -10.83 -11.12
N ILE A 148 1.41 -10.36 -10.79
CA ILE A 148 2.37 -9.85 -11.78
C ILE A 148 2.75 -10.96 -12.77
N GLY A 149 2.99 -12.17 -12.27
CA GLY A 149 3.26 -13.33 -13.12
C GLY A 149 2.05 -13.80 -13.94
N ALA A 150 0.84 -13.62 -13.40
CA ALA A 150 -0.42 -14.03 -14.04
C ALA A 150 -0.94 -13.01 -15.05
N ALA A 151 -0.66 -11.72 -14.88
CA ALA A 151 -1.04 -10.65 -15.81
C ALA A 151 -0.39 -10.80 -17.20
N GLN A 152 0.62 -11.65 -17.32
CA GLN A 152 1.19 -12.06 -18.62
C GLN A 152 0.43 -13.22 -19.27
N ALA A 153 -0.65 -13.72 -18.66
CA ALA A 153 -1.47 -14.78 -19.22
C ALA A 153 -2.53 -14.18 -20.17
N PRO A 154 -2.47 -14.43 -21.47
CA PRO A 154 -3.35 -13.79 -22.43
C PRO A 154 -4.79 -14.29 -22.34
N GLY A 155 -5.74 -13.38 -22.37
CA GLY A 155 -7.03 -13.59 -23.02
C GLY A 155 -8.26 -13.76 -22.15
N ARG A 156 -8.27 -13.44 -20.84
CA ARG A 156 -9.54 -13.38 -20.08
C ARG A 156 -9.72 -12.04 -19.41
N GLU A 157 -10.88 -11.43 -19.63
CA GLU A 157 -11.34 -10.31 -18.85
C GLU A 157 -11.44 -10.71 -17.38
N SER A 158 -10.81 -9.95 -16.50
CA SER A 158 -10.76 -10.24 -15.06
C SER A 158 -10.82 -8.95 -14.24
N ILE A 159 -11.25 -9.06 -12.99
CA ILE A 159 -11.35 -7.95 -12.06
C ILE A 159 -10.32 -8.14 -10.94
N ILE A 160 -9.48 -7.15 -10.70
CA ILE A 160 -8.54 -7.09 -9.58
C ILE A 160 -9.11 -6.11 -8.56
N ILE A 161 -9.37 -6.59 -7.33
CA ILE A 161 -9.91 -5.79 -6.24
C ILE A 161 -8.83 -5.63 -5.18
N LEU A 162 -8.27 -4.42 -5.09
CA LEU A 162 -7.22 -4.04 -4.15
C LEU A 162 -7.86 -3.39 -2.91
N ASP A 163 -8.22 -4.22 -1.94
CA ASP A 163 -8.83 -3.73 -0.70
C ASP A 163 -7.76 -3.10 0.20
N ASP A 164 -8.02 -1.86 0.67
CA ASP A 164 -7.06 -1.03 1.40
C ASP A 164 -5.70 -0.95 0.69
N VAL A 165 -5.71 -0.38 -0.52
CA VAL A 165 -4.55 -0.35 -1.43
C VAL A 165 -3.31 0.36 -0.84
N ASP A 166 -3.49 1.25 0.14
CA ASP A 166 -2.41 1.92 0.88
C ASP A 166 -1.42 0.93 1.51
N ARG A 167 -1.86 -0.27 1.86
CA ARG A 167 -1.02 -1.36 2.38
C ARG A 167 0.08 -1.78 1.39
N PHE A 168 -0.26 -1.84 0.11
CA PHE A 168 0.65 -2.24 -0.96
C PHE A 168 1.54 -1.10 -1.44
N LEU A 169 1.17 0.14 -1.13
CA LEU A 169 1.94 1.33 -1.46
C LEU A 169 3.04 1.59 -0.43
N SER A 170 2.73 1.42 0.85
CA SER A 170 3.69 1.63 1.94
C SER A 170 4.91 0.72 1.84
N ASN A 171 4.71 -0.52 1.40
CA ASN A 171 5.77 -1.52 1.21
C ASN A 171 6.38 -1.49 -0.21
N GLN A 172 5.96 -0.54 -1.06
CA GLN A 172 6.35 -0.45 -2.48
C GLN A 172 6.12 -1.76 -3.26
N THR A 173 5.19 -2.59 -2.80
CA THR A 173 4.86 -3.88 -3.45
C THR A 173 4.08 -3.67 -4.73
N LEU A 174 3.26 -2.62 -4.79
CA LEU A 174 2.53 -2.18 -5.98
C LEU A 174 3.20 -0.94 -6.58
N SER A 175 3.76 -1.08 -7.77
CA SER A 175 4.33 0.02 -8.56
C SER A 175 3.36 0.50 -9.65
N LEU A 176 3.58 1.72 -10.16
CA LEU A 176 2.85 2.24 -11.32
C LEU A 176 3.03 1.34 -12.56
N GLY A 177 4.23 0.80 -12.76
CA GLY A 177 4.51 -0.13 -13.86
C GLY A 177 3.63 -1.37 -13.83
N GLN A 178 3.43 -1.96 -12.66
CA GLN A 178 2.55 -3.10 -12.43
C GLN A 178 1.08 -2.74 -12.67
N LEU A 179 0.61 -1.63 -12.08
CA LEU A 179 -0.75 -1.15 -12.30
C LEU A 179 -1.03 -0.91 -13.79
N ASN A 180 -0.13 -0.25 -14.49
CA ASN A 180 -0.25 0.00 -15.93
C ASN A 180 -0.19 -1.30 -16.76
N ALA A 181 0.56 -2.31 -16.33
CA ALA A 181 0.55 -3.61 -16.97
C ALA A 181 -0.83 -4.27 -16.88
N TRP A 182 -1.47 -4.25 -15.73
CA TRP A 182 -2.83 -4.76 -15.56
C TRP A 182 -3.88 -3.99 -16.36
N ILE A 183 -3.76 -2.66 -16.44
CA ILE A 183 -4.69 -1.81 -17.21
C ILE A 183 -4.56 -2.07 -18.73
N ARG A 184 -3.38 -2.44 -19.23
CA ARG A 184 -3.17 -2.77 -20.65
C ARG A 184 -3.70 -4.16 -21.03
N GLU A 185 -3.66 -5.11 -20.09
CA GLU A 185 -4.33 -6.39 -20.20
C GLU A 185 -5.84 -6.17 -20.03
N PRO A 186 -6.70 -7.13 -20.40
CA PRO A 186 -8.15 -6.96 -20.20
C PRO A 186 -8.55 -7.04 -18.73
N CYS A 187 -7.80 -6.40 -17.83
CA CYS A 187 -8.08 -6.34 -16.41
C CYS A 187 -8.77 -5.04 -16.03
N ILE A 188 -9.78 -5.16 -15.19
CA ILE A 188 -10.47 -4.05 -14.53
C ILE A 188 -9.88 -3.95 -13.13
N VAL A 189 -9.36 -2.78 -12.74
CA VAL A 189 -8.75 -2.59 -11.44
C VAL A 189 -9.62 -1.69 -10.59
N ILE A 190 -10.08 -2.22 -9.44
CA ILE A 190 -10.87 -1.49 -8.45
C ILE A 190 -10.11 -1.52 -7.14
N ALA A 191 -9.95 -0.37 -6.52
CA ALA A 191 -9.26 -0.25 -5.23
C ALA A 191 -10.16 0.40 -4.19
N THR A 192 -9.93 0.10 -2.91
CA THR A 192 -10.49 0.84 -1.78
C THR A 192 -9.37 1.46 -0.96
N MET A 193 -9.66 2.55 -0.24
CA MET A 193 -8.74 3.20 0.67
C MET A 193 -9.50 3.97 1.75
N MET A 194 -8.95 4.03 2.95
CA MET A 194 -9.47 4.92 3.97
C MET A 194 -9.26 6.38 3.60
N ARG A 195 -10.19 7.25 4.04
CA ARG A 195 -10.08 8.69 3.79
C ARG A 195 -8.85 9.29 4.46
N SER A 196 -8.55 8.88 5.68
CA SER A 196 -7.35 9.30 6.43
C SER A 196 -6.06 8.93 5.70
N SER A 197 -5.98 7.71 5.15
CA SER A 197 -4.85 7.27 4.33
C SER A 197 -4.75 8.03 2.99
N TYR A 198 -5.89 8.42 2.38
CA TYR A 198 -5.92 9.09 1.06
C TYR A 198 -5.50 10.57 1.11
N ILE A 199 -5.83 11.28 2.19
CA ILE A 199 -5.58 12.73 2.29
C ILE A 199 -4.12 13.12 1.98
N PRO A 200 -3.08 12.43 2.49
CA PRO A 200 -1.69 12.76 2.19
C PRO A 200 -1.35 12.78 0.69
N TRP A 201 -1.99 11.92 -0.10
CA TRP A 201 -1.75 11.86 -1.55
C TRP A 201 -2.61 12.85 -2.35
N ARG A 202 -3.79 13.25 -1.85
CA ARG A 202 -4.68 14.20 -2.53
C ARG A 202 -3.99 15.54 -2.80
N ASP A 203 -3.31 16.07 -1.79
CA ASP A 203 -2.72 17.41 -1.81
C ASP A 203 -1.23 17.38 -2.19
N GLY A 204 -0.67 16.19 -2.41
CA GLY A 204 0.77 15.93 -2.56
C GLY A 204 1.36 16.09 -3.95
N ALA A 205 0.71 16.84 -4.86
CA ALA A 205 1.14 16.94 -6.27
C ALA A 205 2.57 17.45 -6.48
N LYS A 206 3.19 18.10 -5.49
CA LYS A 206 4.53 18.66 -5.61
C LYS A 206 5.62 17.84 -4.93
N ASP A 207 5.29 17.18 -3.83
CA ASP A 207 6.21 16.29 -3.13
C ASP A 207 5.77 14.86 -3.41
N LYS A 208 6.34 14.22 -4.41
CA LYS A 208 6.00 12.85 -4.81
C LYS A 208 6.22 11.88 -3.64
N LEU A 209 5.17 11.65 -2.88
CA LEU A 209 5.16 10.63 -1.84
C LEU A 209 5.23 9.25 -2.50
N PRO A 210 5.91 8.26 -1.90
CA PRO A 210 5.92 6.90 -2.40
C PRO A 210 4.49 6.41 -2.69
N GLY A 211 4.20 5.95 -3.90
CA GLY A 211 2.87 5.52 -4.31
C GLY A 211 1.91 6.62 -4.79
N TRP A 212 2.32 7.91 -4.78
CA TRP A 212 1.48 9.00 -5.31
C TRP A 212 1.10 8.76 -6.78
N ASP A 213 2.04 8.35 -7.58
CA ASP A 213 1.88 8.01 -8.99
C ASP A 213 0.85 6.88 -9.22
N VAL A 214 0.86 5.88 -8.33
CA VAL A 214 -0.13 4.79 -8.34
C VAL A 214 -1.52 5.34 -7.99
N VAL A 215 -1.64 6.10 -6.91
CA VAL A 215 -2.93 6.68 -6.46
C VAL A 215 -3.48 7.65 -7.51
N ASN A 216 -2.63 8.49 -8.10
CA ASN A 216 -3.03 9.47 -9.12
C ASN A 216 -3.48 8.82 -10.44
N ARG A 217 -3.21 7.52 -10.64
CA ARG A 217 -3.67 6.77 -11.82
C ARG A 217 -5.15 6.39 -11.73
N PHE A 218 -5.73 6.40 -10.53
CA PHE A 218 -7.12 6.02 -10.30
C PHE A 218 -8.09 7.19 -10.46
N THR A 219 -9.28 6.89 -10.96
CA THR A 219 -10.44 7.79 -10.86
C THR A 219 -11.06 7.62 -9.48
N ILE A 220 -11.20 8.73 -8.74
CA ILE A 220 -11.65 8.72 -7.35
C ILE A 220 -13.17 8.76 -7.25
N ILE A 221 -13.74 7.84 -6.48
CA ILE A 221 -15.13 7.88 -6.01
C ILE A 221 -15.12 8.13 -4.50
N GLN A 222 -15.64 9.28 -4.08
CA GLN A 222 -15.80 9.60 -2.65
C GLN A 222 -17.07 8.94 -2.11
N MET A 223 -16.94 8.27 -0.96
CA MET A 223 -18.04 7.62 -0.27
C MET A 223 -18.11 8.11 1.18
N GLY A 224 -19.24 8.68 1.57
CA GLY A 224 -19.49 9.13 2.95
C GLY A 224 -19.93 7.99 3.87
N ALA A 225 -19.76 8.17 5.18
CA ALA A 225 -20.35 7.28 6.19
C ALA A 225 -21.89 7.46 6.24
N SER A 226 -22.36 8.71 6.10
CA SER A 226 -23.79 9.05 6.08
C SER A 226 -24.44 8.70 4.75
N LEU A 227 -25.73 8.45 4.76
CA LEU A 227 -26.53 8.23 3.57
C LEU A 227 -26.93 9.57 2.95
N THR A 228 -26.99 9.60 1.62
CA THR A 228 -27.60 10.72 0.88
C THR A 228 -29.12 10.72 1.06
N GLU A 229 -29.81 11.79 0.69
CA GLU A 229 -31.27 11.84 0.78
C GLU A 229 -31.94 10.76 -0.07
N HIS A 230 -31.40 10.45 -1.24
CA HIS A 230 -31.88 9.37 -2.09
C HIS A 230 -31.68 7.98 -1.41
N GLU A 231 -30.53 7.76 -0.79
CA GLU A 231 -30.23 6.52 -0.07
C GLU A 231 -31.08 6.36 1.19
N LYS A 232 -31.45 7.47 1.87
CA LYS A 232 -32.39 7.45 3.02
C LYS A 232 -33.79 7.01 2.61
N VAL A 233 -34.26 7.43 1.45
CA VAL A 233 -35.57 6.97 0.92
C VAL A 233 -35.50 5.47 0.64
N ALA A 234 -34.41 4.98 0.06
CA ALA A 234 -34.23 3.56 -0.17
C ALA A 234 -34.15 2.77 1.16
N LEU A 235 -33.50 3.31 2.20
CA LEU A 235 -33.45 2.71 3.53
C LEU A 235 -34.84 2.48 4.12
N LEU A 236 -35.73 3.48 4.02
CA LEU A 236 -37.10 3.37 4.55
C LEU A 236 -37.96 2.31 3.85
N SER A 237 -37.56 1.89 2.65
CA SER A 237 -38.22 0.83 1.87
C SER A 237 -37.53 -0.53 1.99
N SER A 238 -36.47 -0.65 2.77
CA SER A 238 -35.66 -1.85 2.96
C SER A 238 -36.00 -2.56 4.28
N SER A 239 -35.41 -3.75 4.48
CA SER A 239 -35.50 -4.48 5.77
C SER A 239 -34.78 -3.73 6.92
N TYR A 240 -34.05 -2.66 6.62
CA TYR A 240 -33.35 -1.83 7.61
C TYR A 240 -34.14 -0.57 8.02
N ALA A 241 -35.40 -0.44 7.63
CA ALA A 241 -36.21 0.75 7.91
C ALA A 241 -36.33 1.07 9.41
N ASP A 242 -36.37 0.05 10.25
CA ASP A 242 -36.40 0.15 11.72
C ASP A 242 -35.12 0.74 12.31
N LEU A 243 -34.01 0.72 11.57
CA LEU A 243 -32.72 1.28 11.98
C LEU A 243 -32.55 2.76 11.61
N ALA A 244 -33.50 3.40 10.93
CA ALA A 244 -33.34 4.74 10.35
C ALA A 244 -32.79 5.78 11.36
N ALA A 245 -33.34 5.82 12.58
CA ALA A 245 -32.88 6.75 13.62
C ALA A 245 -31.45 6.47 14.10
N ALA A 246 -31.02 5.21 14.15
CA ALA A 246 -29.67 4.84 14.51
C ALA A 246 -28.69 5.09 13.35
N VAL A 247 -29.12 4.82 12.12
CA VAL A 247 -28.34 5.08 10.91
C VAL A 247 -28.03 6.56 10.73
N GLU A 248 -28.95 7.46 11.11
CA GLU A 248 -28.71 8.89 11.05
C GLU A 248 -27.56 9.34 11.98
N LYS A 249 -27.37 8.66 13.10
CA LYS A 249 -26.33 8.97 14.09
C LYS A 249 -24.98 8.33 13.77
N VAL A 250 -24.98 7.10 13.29
CA VAL A 250 -23.78 6.25 13.19
C VAL A 250 -23.41 5.93 11.74
N GLY A 251 -24.38 5.95 10.83
CA GLY A 251 -24.26 5.42 9.47
C GLY A 251 -24.68 3.93 9.39
N LEU A 252 -25.19 3.51 8.22
CA LEU A 252 -25.70 2.15 8.05
C LEU A 252 -24.58 1.11 8.15
N ALA A 253 -23.52 1.27 7.40
CA ALA A 253 -22.46 0.26 7.33
C ALA A 253 -21.69 0.14 8.65
N PRO A 254 -21.35 1.25 9.39
CA PRO A 254 -20.78 1.12 10.73
C PRO A 254 -21.73 0.42 11.71
N LEU A 255 -23.04 0.68 11.62
CA LEU A 255 -24.03 0.04 12.48
C LEU A 255 -24.10 -1.47 12.23
N LEU A 256 -24.24 -1.87 10.96
CA LEU A 256 -24.31 -3.27 10.54
C LEU A 256 -22.98 -4.01 10.76
N GLY A 257 -21.84 -3.33 10.63
CA GLY A 257 -20.51 -3.89 10.85
C GLY A 257 -20.11 -4.00 12.31
N GLY A 258 -21.01 -3.72 13.25
CA GLY A 258 -20.78 -3.92 14.69
C GLY A 258 -19.95 -2.82 15.36
N ALA A 259 -19.79 -1.63 14.77
CA ALA A 259 -19.01 -0.54 15.35
C ALA A 259 -19.42 -0.17 16.81
N PRO A 260 -20.72 -0.13 17.17
CA PRO A 260 -21.11 0.13 18.57
C PRO A 260 -20.58 -0.93 19.54
N LYS A 261 -20.59 -2.20 19.17
CA LYS A 261 -20.08 -3.30 19.99
C LYS A 261 -18.55 -3.25 20.11
N VAL A 262 -17.84 -2.91 19.01
CA VAL A 262 -16.40 -2.69 19.04
C VAL A 262 -16.03 -1.60 20.03
N ARG A 263 -16.73 -0.45 20.01
CA ARG A 263 -16.51 0.66 20.94
C ARG A 263 -16.77 0.24 22.39
N GLN A 264 -17.86 -0.49 22.65
CA GLN A 264 -18.17 -1.01 23.98
C GLN A 264 -17.03 -1.90 24.50
N ILE A 265 -16.55 -2.85 23.69
CA ILE A 265 -15.47 -3.77 24.09
C ILE A 265 -14.16 -3.03 24.30
N LEU A 266 -13.87 -1.97 23.53
CA LEU A 266 -12.71 -1.14 23.76
C LEU A 266 -12.77 -0.40 25.11
N GLU A 267 -13.94 0.13 25.49
CA GLU A 267 -14.14 0.76 26.81
C GLU A 267 -14.01 -0.27 27.95
N GLU A 268 -14.63 -1.44 27.81
CA GLU A 268 -14.48 -2.54 28.76
C GLU A 268 -13.02 -3.00 28.87
N GLY A 269 -12.30 -3.07 27.74
CA GLY A 269 -10.88 -3.40 27.70
C GLY A 269 -9.99 -2.43 28.45
N ARG A 270 -10.32 -1.14 28.37
CA ARG A 270 -9.63 -0.07 29.07
C ARG A 270 -9.69 -0.22 30.59
N GLU A 271 -10.74 -0.83 31.10
CA GLU A 271 -10.93 -1.03 32.54
C GLU A 271 -10.49 -2.42 33.02
N GLN A 272 -10.77 -3.46 32.25
CA GLN A 272 -10.68 -4.87 32.71
C GLN A 272 -9.57 -5.68 32.03
N HIS A 273 -9.06 -5.22 30.87
CA HIS A 273 -8.08 -5.96 30.05
C HIS A 273 -6.92 -5.09 29.62
N LEU A 274 -6.29 -4.41 30.58
CA LEU A 274 -5.32 -3.33 30.36
C LEU A 274 -4.23 -3.69 29.33
N TRP A 275 -3.56 -4.83 29.45
CA TRP A 275 -2.54 -5.26 28.48
C TRP A 275 -3.13 -5.68 27.15
N GLY A 276 -4.36 -6.17 27.10
CA GLY A 276 -5.09 -6.41 25.86
C GLY A 276 -5.41 -5.11 25.14
N TYR A 277 -5.89 -4.12 25.88
CA TYR A 277 -6.13 -2.77 25.38
C TYR A 277 -4.84 -2.07 24.92
N ALA A 278 -3.73 -2.24 25.66
CA ALA A 278 -2.43 -1.72 25.26
C ALA A 278 -1.94 -2.32 23.92
N LEU A 279 -2.14 -3.63 23.70
CA LEU A 279 -1.86 -4.25 22.40
C LEU A 279 -2.69 -3.65 21.26
N VAL A 280 -4.00 -3.46 21.50
CA VAL A 280 -4.90 -2.88 20.50
C VAL A 280 -4.50 -1.44 20.18
N ARG A 281 -4.19 -0.64 21.21
CA ARG A 281 -3.70 0.73 21.04
C ARG A 281 -2.38 0.78 20.30
N ALA A 282 -1.42 -0.06 20.65
CA ALA A 282 -0.12 -0.15 19.97
C ALA A 282 -0.27 -0.51 18.48
N ALA A 283 -1.14 -1.46 18.16
CA ALA A 283 -1.43 -1.82 16.79
C ALA A 283 -2.18 -0.71 16.03
N ALA A 284 -3.06 0.05 16.71
CA ALA A 284 -3.73 1.21 16.14
C ALA A 284 -2.73 2.34 15.82
N ASP A 285 -1.80 2.61 16.72
CA ASP A 285 -0.75 3.60 16.51
C ASP A 285 0.16 3.22 15.36
N TRP A 286 0.52 1.94 15.24
CA TRP A 286 1.27 1.40 14.11
C TRP A 286 0.54 1.63 12.76
N ARG A 287 -0.77 1.35 12.73
CA ARG A 287 -1.60 1.55 11.54
C ARG A 287 -1.80 3.03 11.20
N ARG A 288 -1.98 3.90 12.18
CA ARG A 288 -2.18 5.36 12.01
C ARG A 288 -1.02 6.02 11.28
N VAL A 289 0.20 5.65 11.61
CA VAL A 289 1.39 6.20 10.93
C VAL A 289 1.64 5.57 9.56
N GLY A 290 0.77 4.67 9.08
CA GLY A 290 0.89 4.11 7.75
C GLY A 290 1.93 3.01 7.60
N LEU A 291 2.39 2.41 8.71
CA LEU A 291 3.21 1.21 8.68
C LEU A 291 2.35 0.00 8.29
N GLY A 292 2.92 -0.92 7.53
CA GLY A 292 2.26 -2.16 7.12
C GLY A 292 1.97 -3.10 8.30
N PRO A 293 1.49 -4.32 8.04
CA PRO A 293 1.23 -5.30 9.09
C PRO A 293 2.44 -5.52 10.00
N ALA A 294 2.20 -5.64 11.31
CA ALA A 294 3.24 -5.78 12.31
C ALA A 294 3.33 -7.21 12.87
N THR A 295 4.51 -7.64 13.29
CA THR A 295 4.68 -8.86 14.05
C THR A 295 4.18 -8.72 15.49
N LYS A 296 3.85 -9.83 16.16
CA LYS A 296 3.50 -9.81 17.59
C LYS A 296 4.55 -9.12 18.45
N THR A 297 5.82 -9.35 18.16
CA THR A 297 6.94 -8.75 18.92
C THR A 297 6.93 -7.24 18.78
N GLN A 298 6.79 -6.72 17.56
CA GLN A 298 6.72 -5.27 17.32
C GLN A 298 5.55 -4.62 18.06
N ILE A 299 4.35 -5.21 17.98
CA ILE A 299 3.18 -4.69 18.71
C ILE A 299 3.40 -4.74 20.22
N GLN A 300 4.03 -5.80 20.75
CA GLN A 300 4.34 -5.92 22.18
C GLN A 300 5.38 -4.89 22.63
N GLU A 301 6.41 -4.63 21.85
CA GLU A 301 7.43 -3.61 22.13
C GLU A 301 6.79 -2.21 22.22
N VAL A 302 5.91 -1.88 21.28
CA VAL A 302 5.15 -0.63 21.32
C VAL A 302 4.18 -0.62 22.52
N ALA A 303 3.49 -1.72 22.80
CA ALA A 303 2.58 -1.79 23.95
C ALA A 303 3.28 -1.60 25.32
N LEU A 304 4.56 -1.99 25.42
CA LEU A 304 5.36 -1.77 26.63
C LEU A 304 5.60 -0.28 26.92
N THR A 305 5.62 0.57 25.91
CA THR A 305 5.75 2.03 26.12
C THR A 305 4.52 2.65 26.80
N LEU A 306 3.40 1.92 26.82
CA LEU A 306 2.15 2.33 27.43
C LEU A 306 1.96 1.78 28.86
N LYS A 307 3.03 1.19 29.44
CA LYS A 307 2.98 0.49 30.73
C LYS A 307 2.39 1.37 31.85
N ASP A 308 2.90 2.56 32.03
CA ASP A 308 2.50 3.42 33.15
C ASP A 308 1.23 4.25 32.85
N ASP A 309 0.89 4.43 31.57
CA ASP A 309 -0.28 5.20 31.13
C ASP A 309 -1.56 4.36 31.12
N ILE A 310 -1.48 3.08 30.77
CA ILE A 310 -2.64 2.23 30.51
C ILE A 310 -2.61 0.94 31.32
N ALA A 311 -1.45 0.28 31.40
CA ALA A 311 -1.32 -1.06 31.95
C ALA A 311 -0.29 -1.12 33.06
N TRP A 312 -0.59 -1.84 34.13
CA TRP A 312 0.22 -1.95 35.34
C TRP A 312 0.77 -3.37 35.47
N GLY A 313 1.93 -3.49 36.10
CA GLY A 313 2.56 -4.77 36.39
C GLY A 313 3.12 -5.45 35.12
N GLU A 314 3.49 -6.70 35.28
CA GLU A 314 4.06 -7.48 34.17
C GLU A 314 2.98 -8.02 33.24
N PRO A 315 3.20 -7.97 31.91
CA PRO A 315 2.22 -8.39 30.91
C PRO A 315 2.04 -9.91 30.88
N ASN A 316 0.80 -10.35 30.97
CA ASN A 316 0.45 -11.72 30.56
C ASN A 316 0.07 -11.72 29.08
N TRP A 317 1.06 -11.80 28.20
CA TRP A 317 0.87 -11.74 26.75
C TRP A 317 -0.11 -12.76 26.21
N LYS A 318 -0.15 -13.98 26.76
CA LYS A 318 -1.09 -15.01 26.32
C LYS A 318 -2.54 -14.58 26.56
N LYS A 319 -2.85 -14.00 27.73
CA LYS A 319 -4.18 -13.48 28.09
C LYS A 319 -4.51 -12.24 27.25
N ALA A 320 -3.55 -11.33 27.10
CA ALA A 320 -3.70 -10.09 26.36
C ALA A 320 -4.02 -10.36 24.88
N TRP A 321 -3.25 -11.20 24.22
CA TRP A 321 -3.50 -11.60 22.83
C TRP A 321 -4.82 -12.35 22.66
N LYS A 322 -5.16 -13.25 23.58
CA LYS A 322 -6.44 -13.97 23.52
C LYS A 322 -7.63 -13.00 23.51
N TRP A 323 -7.57 -11.97 24.33
CA TRP A 323 -8.63 -10.94 24.38
C TRP A 323 -8.61 -10.06 23.11
N ALA A 324 -7.46 -9.54 22.72
CA ALA A 324 -7.34 -8.61 21.58
C ALA A 324 -7.70 -9.26 20.23
N SER A 325 -7.48 -10.58 20.09
CA SER A 325 -7.78 -11.32 18.86
C SER A 325 -9.05 -12.18 18.95
N GLN A 326 -9.86 -12.00 20.00
CA GLN A 326 -11.13 -12.69 20.12
C GLN A 326 -12.11 -12.22 19.05
N GLU A 327 -12.73 -13.13 18.37
CA GLU A 327 -13.81 -12.84 17.43
C GLU A 327 -15.05 -12.32 18.16
N LEU A 328 -15.58 -11.22 17.68
CA LEU A 328 -16.67 -10.49 18.32
C LEU A 328 -18.03 -10.82 17.73
N ASN A 329 -18.14 -11.27 16.51
CA ASN A 329 -19.35 -11.72 15.84
C ASN A 329 -18.95 -12.61 14.67
N ASP A 330 -18.27 -13.72 14.95
CA ASP A 330 -17.77 -14.70 13.97
C ASP A 330 -16.84 -14.14 12.86
N THR A 331 -16.57 -12.84 12.83
CA THR A 331 -15.80 -12.20 11.72
C THR A 331 -14.98 -10.98 12.11
N VAL A 332 -15.29 -10.30 13.21
CA VAL A 332 -14.61 -9.06 13.61
C VAL A 332 -13.81 -9.31 14.87
N SER A 333 -12.52 -9.03 14.85
CA SER A 333 -11.66 -8.96 16.04
C SER A 333 -10.94 -7.61 16.10
N LEU A 334 -10.55 -7.17 17.30
CA LEU A 334 -9.83 -5.90 17.44
C LEU A 334 -8.46 -5.95 16.78
N ILE A 335 -7.78 -7.11 16.85
CA ILE A 335 -6.55 -7.39 16.11
C ILE A 335 -6.72 -8.73 15.41
N ARG A 336 -6.43 -8.79 14.13
CA ARG A 336 -6.51 -10.02 13.31
C ARG A 336 -5.15 -10.41 12.75
N GLN A 337 -4.97 -11.68 12.46
CA GLN A 337 -3.82 -12.17 11.72
C GLN A 337 -4.08 -12.03 10.22
N THR A 338 -3.13 -11.43 9.48
CA THR A 338 -3.22 -11.17 8.04
C THR A 338 -2.21 -11.99 7.22
N GLY A 339 -1.18 -12.51 7.86
CA GLY A 339 -0.16 -13.37 7.27
C GLY A 339 0.34 -14.40 8.27
N SER A 340 1.36 -15.17 7.91
CA SER A 340 1.90 -16.24 8.79
C SER A 340 2.42 -15.72 10.14
N ARG A 341 2.87 -14.47 10.19
CA ARG A 341 3.43 -13.80 11.38
C ARG A 341 2.97 -12.36 11.55
N GLU A 342 2.07 -11.90 10.70
CA GLU A 342 1.65 -10.51 10.56
C GLU A 342 0.26 -10.30 11.15
N TRP A 343 0.08 -9.15 11.79
CA TRP A 343 -1.12 -8.79 12.52
C TRP A 343 -1.50 -7.35 12.22
N GLU A 344 -2.77 -7.09 12.13
CA GLU A 344 -3.34 -5.77 11.92
C GLU A 344 -4.44 -5.47 12.93
N VAL A 345 -4.59 -4.21 13.29
CA VAL A 345 -5.75 -3.71 14.04
C VAL A 345 -6.94 -3.51 13.12
N LEU A 346 -8.13 -3.59 13.65
CA LEU A 346 -9.35 -3.17 12.96
C LEU A 346 -9.27 -1.67 12.65
N ASP A 347 -9.45 -1.28 11.39
CA ASP A 347 -9.29 0.10 10.92
C ASP A 347 -10.15 1.12 11.69
N LEU A 348 -11.34 0.71 12.16
CA LEU A 348 -12.19 1.54 13.00
C LEU A 348 -11.45 2.05 14.24
N VAL A 349 -10.62 1.23 14.86
CA VAL A 349 -9.88 1.59 16.08
C VAL A 349 -8.80 2.63 15.76
N ALA A 350 -8.13 2.48 14.61
CA ALA A 350 -7.12 3.43 14.16
C ALA A 350 -7.75 4.78 13.74
N ASP A 351 -8.88 4.74 13.03
CA ASP A 351 -9.61 5.93 12.56
C ASP A 351 -10.22 6.74 13.73
N GLU A 352 -10.71 6.06 14.77
CA GLU A 352 -11.31 6.69 15.94
C GLU A 352 -10.31 6.99 17.07
N ALA A 353 -9.03 6.72 16.85
CA ALA A 353 -7.99 6.99 17.82
C ALA A 353 -7.94 8.48 18.23
N ASN A 354 -8.22 8.76 19.49
CA ASN A 354 -8.28 10.11 20.05
C ASN A 354 -7.20 10.38 21.11
N TRP A 355 -6.09 9.66 21.03
CA TRP A 355 -4.91 9.81 21.89
C TRP A 355 -3.68 10.22 21.07
N PRO A 356 -2.73 10.96 21.69
CA PRO A 356 -1.50 11.35 21.01
C PRO A 356 -0.55 10.17 20.80
N LEU A 357 0.29 10.25 19.77
CA LEU A 357 1.47 9.42 19.63
C LEU A 357 2.56 10.00 20.53
N SER A 358 3.11 9.21 21.44
CA SER A 358 4.23 9.66 22.27
C SER A 358 5.57 9.44 21.59
N GLN A 359 6.59 10.21 21.97
CA GLN A 359 7.95 10.02 21.50
C GLN A 359 8.46 8.59 21.80
N GLN A 360 8.14 8.05 22.97
CA GLN A 360 8.51 6.68 23.34
C GLN A 360 7.89 5.65 22.40
N THR A 361 6.60 5.84 22.05
CA THR A 361 5.90 5.00 21.06
C THR A 361 6.58 5.05 19.71
N LEU A 362 6.93 6.24 19.22
CA LEU A 362 7.64 6.42 17.96
C LEU A 362 9.04 5.80 17.97
N GLU A 363 9.77 5.91 19.09
CA GLU A 363 11.06 5.28 19.25
C GLU A 363 10.99 3.73 19.24
N ALA A 364 9.97 3.17 19.87
CA ALA A 364 9.73 1.73 19.84
C ALA A 364 9.36 1.24 18.42
N MET A 365 8.51 1.98 17.69
CA MET A 365 8.19 1.68 16.29
C MET A 365 9.41 1.76 15.39
N ALA A 366 10.29 2.73 15.63
CA ALA A 366 11.53 2.90 14.87
C ALA A 366 12.52 1.76 15.06
N GLY A 367 12.46 1.05 16.20
CA GLY A 367 13.38 -0.01 16.54
C GLY A 367 14.85 0.44 16.56
N THR A 368 15.75 -0.51 16.39
CA THR A 368 17.20 -0.23 16.36
C THR A 368 17.77 -0.03 14.96
N GLU A 369 17.07 -0.50 13.92
CA GLU A 369 17.55 -0.46 12.53
C GLU A 369 17.35 0.92 11.90
N HIS A 370 18.38 1.36 11.13
CA HIS A 370 18.36 2.65 10.46
C HIS A 370 17.26 2.74 9.40
N SER A 371 17.06 1.70 8.59
CA SER A 371 16.03 1.61 7.57
C SER A 371 14.61 1.77 8.13
N SER A 372 14.34 1.15 9.28
CA SER A 372 13.05 1.25 9.98
C SER A 372 12.78 2.68 10.46
N ARG A 373 13.80 3.40 10.91
CA ARG A 373 13.69 4.81 11.33
C ARG A 373 13.37 5.74 10.18
N GLN A 374 14.01 5.51 9.02
CA GLN A 374 13.71 6.28 7.82
C GLN A 374 12.28 6.04 7.34
N ALA A 375 11.85 4.78 7.27
CA ALA A 375 10.49 4.42 6.90
C ALA A 375 9.46 5.09 7.83
N LEU A 376 9.69 5.03 9.14
CA LEU A 376 8.81 5.68 10.11
C LEU A 376 8.80 7.21 9.94
N ALA A 377 9.95 7.85 9.72
CA ALA A 377 10.02 9.30 9.55
C ALA A 377 9.23 9.77 8.31
N ILE A 378 9.31 9.03 7.21
CA ILE A 378 8.52 9.30 6.00
C ILE A 378 7.03 9.08 6.29
N SER A 379 6.66 7.94 6.83
CA SER A 379 5.27 7.59 7.16
C SER A 379 4.65 8.57 8.16
N LEU A 380 5.41 8.97 9.19
CA LEU A 380 4.98 9.96 10.18
C LEU A 380 4.75 11.34 9.55
N THR A 381 5.63 11.77 8.64
CA THR A 381 5.46 13.02 7.88
C THR A 381 4.17 12.98 7.04
N MET A 382 3.90 11.85 6.39
CA MET A 382 2.66 11.64 5.62
C MET A 382 1.42 11.68 6.50
N TYR A 383 1.45 10.96 7.63
CA TYR A 383 0.36 10.96 8.61
C TYR A 383 0.05 12.37 9.12
N MET A 384 1.09 13.11 9.53
CA MET A 384 0.91 14.48 10.05
C MET A 384 0.32 15.42 8.99
N ARG A 385 0.76 15.34 7.73
CA ARG A 385 0.12 16.11 6.64
C ARG A 385 -1.37 15.80 6.49
N GLY A 386 -1.75 14.55 6.67
CA GLY A 386 -3.15 14.12 6.53
C GLY A 386 -4.07 14.58 7.65
N VAL A 387 -3.53 14.85 8.86
CA VAL A 387 -4.34 15.15 10.06
C VAL A 387 -4.24 16.60 10.53
N LEU A 388 -3.34 17.43 9.97
CA LEU A 388 -3.11 18.81 10.41
C LEU A 388 -4.35 19.70 10.37
N ASP A 389 -5.27 19.48 9.43
CA ASP A 389 -6.51 20.24 9.29
C ASP A 389 -7.49 19.99 10.46
N ASP A 390 -7.28 18.93 11.24
CA ASP A 390 -8.20 18.51 12.31
C ASP A 390 -8.12 19.36 13.59
N ASN A 391 -7.32 20.35 13.67
CA ASN A 391 -7.14 21.34 14.78
C ASN A 391 -7.44 20.81 16.21
N LYS A 392 -7.40 19.49 16.42
CA LYS A 392 -7.67 18.80 17.68
C LYS A 392 -6.45 18.90 18.62
N PRO A 393 -6.65 19.00 19.94
CA PRO A 393 -5.54 19.00 20.91
C PRO A 393 -4.60 17.81 20.76
N VAL A 394 -5.16 16.64 20.48
CA VAL A 394 -4.43 15.38 20.23
C VAL A 394 -3.48 15.50 19.03
N VAL A 395 -3.91 16.14 17.95
CA VAL A 395 -3.07 16.36 16.76
C VAL A 395 -1.92 17.29 17.06
N LYS A 396 -2.18 18.38 17.82
CA LYS A 396 -1.13 19.33 18.25
C LYS A 396 -0.08 18.65 19.13
N GLN A 397 -0.51 17.82 20.07
CA GLN A 397 0.42 17.06 20.91
C GLN A 397 1.22 16.06 20.08
N THR A 398 0.57 15.30 19.19
CA THR A 398 1.26 14.38 18.28
C THR A 398 2.27 15.11 17.38
N LEU A 399 1.95 16.32 16.92
CA LEU A 399 2.86 17.16 16.14
C LEU A 399 4.12 17.51 16.93
N GLN A 400 3.98 17.87 18.20
CA GLN A 400 5.11 18.16 19.07
C GLN A 400 5.98 16.93 19.31
N GLU A 401 5.37 15.78 19.63
CA GLU A 401 6.08 14.52 19.86
C GLU A 401 6.82 14.03 18.59
N ALA A 402 6.20 14.21 17.41
CA ALA A 402 6.80 13.88 16.13
C ALA A 402 8.02 14.78 15.83
N ASP A 403 7.90 16.06 16.11
CA ASP A 403 8.97 17.04 15.96
C ASP A 403 10.17 16.70 16.86
N GLU A 404 9.90 16.43 18.14
CA GLU A 404 10.93 16.03 19.11
C GLU A 404 11.62 14.71 18.69
N PHE A 405 10.85 13.72 18.22
CA PHE A 405 11.38 12.47 17.70
C PHE A 405 12.32 12.70 16.50
N LEU A 406 11.88 13.46 15.50
CA LEU A 406 12.66 13.72 14.30
C LEU A 406 13.89 14.59 14.59
N HIS A 407 13.74 15.61 15.44
CA HIS A 407 14.87 16.42 15.92
C HIS A 407 15.92 15.56 16.64
N LYS A 408 15.50 14.62 17.48
CA LYS A 408 16.41 13.70 18.16
C LYS A 408 17.20 12.80 17.21
N LEU A 409 16.63 12.46 16.04
CA LEU A 409 17.38 11.73 15.00
C LEU A 409 18.59 12.54 14.48
N THR A 410 18.47 13.89 14.48
CA THR A 410 19.56 14.78 14.05
C THR A 410 20.60 15.06 15.13
N SER A 411 20.29 14.72 16.39
CA SER A 411 21.11 15.05 17.57
C SER A 411 21.99 13.91 18.05
N LYS A 412 21.94 12.72 17.43
CA LYS A 412 22.78 11.57 17.80
C LYS A 412 24.25 11.84 17.50
N SER A 413 25.14 11.11 18.21
CA SER A 413 26.61 11.29 18.15
C SER A 413 27.23 11.15 16.75
N THR A 414 26.51 10.56 15.81
CA THR A 414 26.82 10.51 14.38
C THR A 414 25.55 10.76 13.58
N PRO A 415 25.06 12.01 13.50
CA PRO A 415 23.92 12.31 12.64
C PRO A 415 24.35 12.07 11.19
N ASN A 416 23.52 11.33 10.45
CA ASN A 416 23.79 11.09 9.03
C ASN A 416 22.97 12.05 8.15
N SER A 417 23.37 12.18 6.91
CA SER A 417 22.74 13.01 5.89
C SER A 417 21.23 12.73 5.77
N ASP A 418 20.81 11.46 5.81
CA ASP A 418 19.40 11.07 5.75
C ASP A 418 18.56 11.63 6.88
N SER A 419 19.05 11.61 8.12
CA SER A 419 18.31 12.14 9.28
C SER A 419 18.05 13.63 9.14
N PHE A 420 19.03 14.39 8.68
CA PHE A 420 18.85 15.83 8.42
C PHE A 420 17.87 16.06 7.27
N GLY A 421 18.01 15.33 6.16
CA GLY A 421 17.11 15.45 5.01
C GLY A 421 15.65 15.13 5.35
N LEU A 422 15.39 14.07 6.12
CA LEU A 422 14.05 13.70 6.58
C LEU A 422 13.44 14.77 7.51
N TYR A 423 14.22 15.31 8.42
CA TYR A 423 13.73 16.38 9.28
C TYR A 423 13.47 17.68 8.49
N ALA A 424 14.30 17.99 7.51
CA ALA A 424 14.06 19.13 6.61
C ALA A 424 12.73 18.98 5.84
N ILE A 425 12.42 17.77 5.35
CA ILE A 425 11.15 17.48 4.68
C ILE A 425 9.96 17.68 5.65
N PHE A 426 10.06 17.22 6.88
CA PHE A 426 9.02 17.43 7.90
C PHE A 426 8.82 18.92 8.23
N LEU A 427 9.90 19.66 8.47
CA LEU A 427 9.86 21.10 8.73
C LEU A 427 9.22 21.87 7.56
N LYS A 428 9.57 21.52 6.32
CA LYS A 428 8.97 22.11 5.11
C LYS A 428 7.48 21.80 4.99
N ASN A 429 7.11 20.52 5.07
CA ASN A 429 5.80 20.05 4.62
C ASN A 429 4.74 20.03 5.74
N VAL A 430 5.18 19.96 7.00
CA VAL A 430 4.29 19.80 8.17
C VAL A 430 4.32 21.05 9.04
N ARG A 431 5.52 21.54 9.39
CA ARG A 431 5.67 22.69 10.27
C ARG A 431 5.59 24.03 9.53
N HIS A 432 5.90 24.02 8.22
CA HIS A 432 6.07 25.24 7.40
C HIS A 432 7.15 26.19 7.95
N GLU A 433 8.14 25.63 8.63
CA GLU A 433 9.28 26.34 9.23
C GLU A 433 10.44 26.36 8.24
N TYR A 434 10.31 27.19 7.21
CA TYR A 434 11.17 27.15 6.02
C TYR A 434 12.64 27.49 6.30
N ASP A 435 12.93 28.41 7.24
CA ASP A 435 14.31 28.75 7.59
C ASP A 435 15.02 27.58 8.27
N GLN A 436 14.33 26.89 9.15
CA GLN A 436 14.86 25.70 9.81
C GLN A 436 15.00 24.53 8.81
N ALA A 437 14.02 24.37 7.89
CA ALA A 437 14.11 23.37 6.83
C ALA A 437 15.35 23.58 5.97
N GLU A 438 15.63 24.82 5.55
CA GLU A 438 16.84 25.16 4.78
C GLU A 438 18.10 24.79 5.54
N ALA A 439 18.22 25.20 6.79
CA ALA A 439 19.37 24.87 7.63
C ALA A 439 19.58 23.34 7.76
N MET A 440 18.50 22.56 7.82
CA MET A 440 18.61 21.10 7.86
C MET A 440 19.03 20.49 6.51
N TYR A 441 18.57 21.05 5.37
CA TYR A 441 19.07 20.63 4.06
C TYR A 441 20.56 20.94 3.90
N GLU A 442 21.02 22.12 4.32
CA GLU A 442 22.44 22.47 4.29
C GLU A 442 23.28 21.51 5.14
N ARG A 443 22.84 21.20 6.37
CA ARG A 443 23.49 20.21 7.23
C ARG A 443 23.48 18.80 6.61
N ALA A 444 22.43 18.42 5.91
CA ALA A 444 22.39 17.16 5.20
C ALA A 444 23.47 17.08 4.10
N ILE A 445 23.66 18.16 3.38
CA ILE A 445 24.68 18.27 2.31
C ILE A 445 26.09 18.35 2.90
N ASP A 446 26.26 19.03 4.02
CA ASP A 446 27.56 19.08 4.72
C ASP A 446 27.97 17.70 5.25
N ALA A 447 27.01 16.91 5.74
CA ALA A 447 27.25 15.56 6.23
C ALA A 447 27.56 14.56 5.10
N ASP A 448 26.94 14.71 3.94
CA ASP A 448 27.23 13.94 2.72
C ASP A 448 26.99 14.82 1.47
N PRO A 449 28.08 15.42 0.93
CA PRO A 449 27.99 16.31 -0.22
C PRO A 449 27.52 15.66 -1.53
N ASN A 450 27.54 14.33 -1.60
CA ASN A 450 27.17 13.55 -2.78
C ASN A 450 25.89 12.72 -2.59
N HIS A 451 25.10 13.02 -1.56
CA HIS A 451 23.83 12.33 -1.34
C HIS A 451 22.75 12.84 -2.32
N ALA A 452 22.59 12.13 -3.44
CA ALA A 452 21.76 12.55 -4.57
C ALA A 452 20.32 12.95 -4.17
N ARG A 453 19.66 12.16 -3.30
CA ARG A 453 18.30 12.44 -2.83
C ARG A 453 18.21 13.75 -2.05
N ASN A 454 19.14 14.04 -1.16
CA ASN A 454 19.12 15.26 -0.36
C ASN A 454 19.40 16.49 -1.21
N LEU A 455 20.32 16.37 -2.19
CA LEU A 455 20.57 17.41 -3.19
C LEU A 455 19.31 17.71 -4.01
N GLY A 456 18.62 16.68 -4.50
CA GLY A 456 17.36 16.82 -5.25
C GLY A 456 16.24 17.45 -4.42
N ASN A 457 16.04 16.99 -3.18
CA ASN A 457 15.04 17.55 -2.27
C ASN A 457 15.32 19.03 -1.93
N TYR A 458 16.59 19.38 -1.75
CA TYR A 458 16.97 20.79 -1.53
C TYR A 458 16.76 21.64 -2.78
N ALA A 459 17.03 21.11 -3.97
CA ALA A 459 16.74 21.79 -5.22
C ALA A 459 15.24 22.08 -5.38
N ILE A 460 14.36 21.12 -5.05
CA ILE A 460 12.90 21.30 -5.03
C ILE A 460 12.53 22.40 -4.02
N PHE A 461 13.09 22.37 -2.81
CA PHE A 461 12.85 23.40 -1.80
C PHE A 461 13.25 24.80 -2.28
N LEU A 462 14.43 24.94 -2.85
CA LEU A 462 14.92 26.20 -3.42
C LEU A 462 14.04 26.69 -4.56
N THR A 463 13.55 25.78 -5.41
CA THR A 463 12.64 26.11 -6.52
C THR A 463 11.28 26.59 -6.01
N ASP A 464 10.65 25.82 -5.13
CA ASP A 464 9.23 26.00 -4.79
C ASP A 464 9.03 27.01 -3.66
N VAL A 465 9.94 27.02 -2.67
CA VAL A 465 9.80 27.82 -1.46
C VAL A 465 10.62 29.11 -1.54
N ARG A 466 11.92 29.00 -1.83
CA ARG A 466 12.84 30.16 -1.84
C ARG A 466 12.80 30.94 -3.15
N ARG A 467 12.36 30.31 -4.25
CA ARG A 467 12.42 30.88 -5.60
C ARG A 467 13.84 31.25 -6.03
N ASP A 468 14.83 30.60 -5.43
CA ASP A 468 16.23 30.75 -5.77
C ASP A 468 16.59 29.74 -6.87
N HIS A 469 16.28 30.12 -8.09
CA HIS A 469 16.40 29.25 -9.24
C HIS A 469 17.86 28.94 -9.63
N ASP A 470 18.79 29.81 -9.30
CA ASP A 470 20.20 29.58 -9.61
C ASP A 470 20.83 28.55 -8.68
N ARG A 471 20.56 28.66 -7.36
CA ARG A 471 20.97 27.64 -6.40
C ARG A 471 20.24 26.32 -6.66
N ALA A 472 18.95 26.36 -7.00
CA ALA A 472 18.18 25.16 -7.34
C ALA A 472 18.81 24.38 -8.50
N GLN A 473 19.15 25.07 -9.58
CA GLN A 473 19.82 24.47 -10.74
C GLN A 473 21.14 23.80 -10.36
N ALA A 474 21.99 24.51 -9.60
CA ALA A 474 23.25 23.95 -9.13
C ALA A 474 23.06 22.68 -8.29
N MET A 475 22.03 22.62 -7.45
CA MET A 475 21.73 21.42 -6.63
C MET A 475 21.21 20.26 -7.50
N TYR A 476 20.35 20.51 -8.50
CA TYR A 476 19.94 19.48 -9.46
C TYR A 476 21.13 18.90 -10.23
N GLU A 477 22.01 19.75 -10.75
CA GLU A 477 23.20 19.31 -11.50
C GLU A 477 24.14 18.47 -10.62
N ARG A 478 24.30 18.85 -9.36
CA ARG A 478 25.05 18.04 -8.38
C ARG A 478 24.36 16.71 -8.09
N ALA A 479 23.03 16.70 -7.92
CA ALA A 479 22.27 15.48 -7.67
C ALA A 479 22.45 14.46 -8.81
N ILE A 480 22.36 14.92 -10.06
CA ILE A 480 22.54 14.08 -11.25
C ILE A 480 24.02 13.65 -11.42
N THR A 481 24.97 14.46 -10.96
CA THR A 481 26.38 14.06 -10.96
C THR A 481 26.65 12.98 -9.92
N ALA A 482 26.01 13.07 -8.75
CA ALA A 482 26.14 12.10 -7.66
C ALA A 482 25.48 10.75 -8.00
N ASP A 483 24.31 10.77 -8.62
CA ASP A 483 23.64 9.60 -9.19
C ASP A 483 23.04 9.90 -10.56
N PRO A 484 23.75 9.52 -11.64
CA PRO A 484 23.30 9.76 -13.01
C PRO A 484 22.11 8.92 -13.44
N THR A 485 21.71 7.91 -12.65
CA THR A 485 20.64 6.96 -12.93
C THR A 485 19.41 7.15 -12.06
N ASP A 486 19.41 8.14 -11.16
CA ASP A 486 18.24 8.48 -10.35
C ASP A 486 17.16 9.14 -11.23
N ALA A 487 16.17 8.35 -11.63
CA ALA A 487 15.09 8.79 -12.51
C ALA A 487 14.24 9.92 -11.90
N ASP A 488 14.09 9.96 -10.56
CA ASP A 488 13.39 11.03 -9.84
C ASP A 488 14.12 12.37 -9.99
N ASN A 489 15.41 12.39 -9.74
CA ASN A 489 16.22 13.60 -9.87
C ASN A 489 16.30 14.09 -11.33
N LEU A 490 16.44 13.16 -12.28
CA LEU A 490 16.42 13.49 -13.72
C LEU A 490 15.07 14.11 -14.12
N GLY A 491 13.94 13.51 -13.70
CA GLY A 491 12.60 14.01 -13.98
C GLY A 491 12.29 15.35 -13.32
N ASN A 492 12.69 15.53 -12.06
CA ASN A 492 12.51 16.79 -11.34
C ASN A 492 13.32 17.92 -11.99
N TYR A 493 14.56 17.63 -12.41
CA TYR A 493 15.38 18.61 -13.13
C TYR A 493 14.80 18.94 -14.52
N ALA A 494 14.27 17.95 -15.25
CA ALA A 494 13.58 18.19 -16.51
C ALA A 494 12.37 19.09 -16.33
N ASN A 495 11.54 18.85 -15.29
CA ASN A 495 10.42 19.71 -14.93
C ASN A 495 10.85 21.14 -14.60
N PHE A 496 11.95 21.30 -13.84
CA PHE A 496 12.53 22.61 -13.54
C PHE A 496 13.01 23.34 -14.79
N LEU A 497 13.75 22.66 -15.67
CA LEU A 497 14.22 23.24 -16.93
C LEU A 497 13.05 23.68 -17.81
N LYS A 498 12.03 22.85 -17.95
CA LYS A 498 10.83 23.13 -18.75
C LYS A 498 10.01 24.31 -18.19
N ASN A 499 9.68 24.25 -16.90
CA ASN A 499 8.66 25.13 -16.32
C ASN A 499 9.24 26.42 -15.72
N VAL A 500 10.52 26.43 -15.32
CA VAL A 500 11.18 27.54 -14.65
C VAL A 500 12.21 28.23 -15.55
N ARG A 501 13.05 27.43 -16.22
CA ARG A 501 14.10 27.97 -17.12
C ARG A 501 13.63 28.14 -18.56
N HIS A 502 12.51 27.48 -18.94
CA HIS A 502 11.99 27.45 -20.31
C HIS A 502 13.00 26.88 -21.33
N ASP A 503 13.91 26.02 -20.86
CA ASP A 503 14.91 25.32 -21.66
C ASP A 503 14.37 23.95 -22.07
N HIS A 504 13.60 23.95 -23.16
CA HIS A 504 12.88 22.77 -23.61
C HIS A 504 13.82 21.68 -24.15
N ASP A 505 14.93 22.07 -24.77
CA ASP A 505 15.87 21.11 -25.35
C ASP A 505 16.61 20.32 -24.25
N ARG A 506 17.10 21.02 -23.23
CA ARG A 506 17.71 20.35 -22.07
C ARG A 506 16.67 19.56 -21.25
N ALA A 507 15.46 20.06 -21.13
CA ALA A 507 14.38 19.33 -20.45
C ALA A 507 14.09 18.00 -21.15
N GLN A 508 13.97 18.01 -22.48
CA GLN A 508 13.77 16.78 -23.28
C GLN A 508 14.89 15.77 -23.04
N ALA A 509 16.15 16.21 -23.12
CA ALA A 509 17.29 15.34 -22.87
C ALA A 509 17.28 14.70 -21.48
N MET A 510 16.84 15.45 -20.43
CA MET A 510 16.72 14.90 -19.07
C MET A 510 15.55 13.93 -18.94
N TYR A 511 14.41 14.17 -19.61
CA TYR A 511 13.30 13.24 -19.65
C TYR A 511 13.70 11.92 -20.35
N GLU A 512 14.40 11.98 -21.47
CA GLU A 512 14.90 10.78 -22.18
C GLU A 512 15.82 9.96 -21.27
N ARG A 513 16.74 10.61 -20.55
CA ARG A 513 17.60 9.93 -19.57
C ARG A 513 16.82 9.33 -18.41
N ALA A 514 15.79 10.01 -17.91
CA ALA A 514 14.93 9.47 -16.86
C ALA A 514 14.15 8.21 -17.34
N ILE A 515 13.71 8.24 -18.59
CA ILE A 515 13.06 7.09 -19.27
C ILE A 515 14.02 5.90 -19.40
N ASP A 516 15.26 6.16 -19.80
CA ASP A 516 16.28 5.12 -19.96
C ASP A 516 16.67 4.54 -18.59
N ALA A 517 16.75 5.38 -17.54
CA ALA A 517 17.08 4.95 -16.18
C ALA A 517 15.96 4.11 -15.55
N ASP A 518 14.71 4.50 -15.72
CA ASP A 518 13.52 3.75 -15.31
C ASP A 518 12.37 3.92 -16.33
N PRO A 519 12.24 2.98 -17.28
CA PRO A 519 11.17 3.02 -18.28
C PRO A 519 9.75 2.98 -17.70
N ASN A 520 9.58 2.51 -16.47
CA ASN A 520 8.28 2.49 -15.79
C ASN A 520 7.97 3.82 -15.10
N HIS A 521 8.98 4.53 -14.65
CA HIS A 521 8.87 5.86 -14.04
C HIS A 521 8.52 6.95 -15.07
N ALA A 522 8.97 6.79 -16.28
CA ALA A 522 8.89 7.74 -17.39
C ALA A 522 7.49 8.22 -17.81
N ARG A 523 6.43 7.54 -17.40
CA ARG A 523 5.04 7.95 -17.70
C ARG A 523 4.52 9.05 -16.80
N ASN A 524 5.27 9.42 -15.77
CA ASN A 524 4.95 10.48 -14.81
C ASN A 524 5.64 11.79 -15.14
N LEU A 525 6.52 11.78 -16.10
CA LEU A 525 7.25 12.93 -16.62
C LEU A 525 6.55 13.54 -17.83
#